data_0c4b16422c908fdda71b854e53affbbc
#
_entry.id   0c4b16422c908fdda71b854e53affbbc
#
_cell.length_a   1.000
_cell.length_b   1.000
_cell.length_c   1.000
_cell.angle_alpha   90.00
_cell.angle_beta   90.00
_cell.angle_gamma   90.00
#
_symmetry.space_group_name_H-M   'P 1'
#
loop_
_entity.id
_entity.type
_entity.pdbx_description
1 polymer ?
#
loop_
_entity_poly.entity_id
_entity_poly.type
_entity_poly.pdbx_seq_one_letter_code
_entity_poly.pdbx_strand_id
1 'polypeptide(L)'
;MKVEIVAELAQGFEGCPKQAKLLVKAAAKAGANATKFQLIYADELATPDYEYYELFSSLEMSDDDWTNIKNLCDKYHIELILDVFGSTSLSLAEKLGIETIKLHATDINNIGFLEKLAKSSVKRIMVGAGGAHLEEIKNAIEIVSMKQIILFHGFQGYPTPIEDNQISRMQLLKNAFSDYKNVVLGFSDHVDPTHPSSITLPSYAVGQGAVVLEKHLTLGCCMELEDHEAAMNPDQFKVFVDVIRNIELAHGHSTLENDFGMSATEKQYRKNIRRHVVTLDNLQAGKSIGTGDVVLKRTSSVEAFTDIQTVYDKKLISSLHENAPVTKGDVE
;
A
#
# COMPACT_ATOMS: atom_id res chain seq x y z
N MET A 1 -2.20 8.22 3.65
CA MET A 1 -2.54 7.00 2.89
C MET A 1 -2.50 5.84 3.87
N LYS A 2 -3.45 4.90 3.82
CA LYS A 2 -3.43 3.67 4.62
C LYS A 2 -3.34 2.48 3.65
N VAL A 3 -2.40 1.58 3.88
CA VAL A 3 -2.17 0.39 3.05
C VAL A 3 -2.79 -0.81 3.74
N GLU A 4 -3.64 -1.55 3.03
CA GLU A 4 -4.15 -2.82 3.50
C GLU A 4 -3.11 -3.92 3.26
N ILE A 5 -2.81 -4.73 4.28
CA ILE A 5 -1.84 -5.82 4.19
C ILE A 5 -2.59 -7.14 4.35
N VAL A 6 -2.53 -7.95 3.32
CA VAL A 6 -3.13 -9.28 3.25
C VAL A 6 -2.05 -10.33 3.44
N ALA A 7 -2.18 -11.14 4.47
CA ALA A 7 -1.37 -12.33 4.63
C ALA A 7 -1.96 -13.45 3.76
N GLU A 8 -1.27 -13.78 2.68
CA GLU A 8 -1.61 -14.92 1.83
C GLU A 8 -1.17 -16.20 2.50
N LEU A 9 -2.11 -17.05 2.82
CA LEU A 9 -1.89 -18.36 3.45
C LEU A 9 -2.09 -19.50 2.45
N ALA A 10 -2.66 -19.16 1.30
CA ALA A 10 -2.87 -20.00 0.12
C ALA A 10 -3.27 -21.44 0.45
N GLN A 11 -2.43 -22.41 0.11
CA GLN A 11 -2.60 -23.84 0.40
C GLN A 11 -1.82 -24.32 1.63
N GLY A 12 -1.06 -23.42 2.29
CA GLY A 12 -0.21 -23.77 3.43
C GLY A 12 -0.94 -24.33 4.67
N PHE A 13 -2.27 -24.45 4.63
CA PHE A 13 -3.05 -25.16 5.65
C PHE A 13 -3.12 -26.68 5.42
N GLU A 14 -2.82 -27.17 4.21
CA GLU A 14 -2.71 -28.58 3.83
C GLU A 14 -3.92 -29.42 4.27
N GLY A 15 -5.15 -28.91 4.10
CA GLY A 15 -6.38 -29.58 4.53
C GLY A 15 -6.51 -29.75 6.05
N CYS A 16 -5.62 -29.14 6.84
CA CYS A 16 -5.60 -29.29 8.30
C CYS A 16 -6.21 -28.09 9.03
N PRO A 17 -7.42 -28.18 9.64
CA PRO A 17 -8.06 -27.05 10.32
C PRO A 17 -7.25 -26.49 11.50
N LYS A 18 -6.43 -27.32 12.16
CA LYS A 18 -5.54 -26.84 13.24
C LYS A 18 -4.44 -25.95 12.69
N GLN A 19 -3.85 -26.32 11.55
CA GLN A 19 -2.80 -25.57 10.87
C GLN A 19 -3.36 -24.24 10.33
N ALA A 20 -4.52 -24.26 9.68
CA ALA A 20 -5.24 -23.05 9.24
C ALA A 20 -5.45 -22.07 10.40
N LYS A 21 -5.87 -22.55 11.57
CA LYS A 21 -6.05 -21.72 12.78
C LYS A 21 -4.73 -21.16 13.33
N LEU A 22 -3.62 -21.87 13.17
CA LEU A 22 -2.30 -21.34 13.55
C LEU A 22 -1.84 -20.24 12.60
N LEU A 23 -2.05 -20.41 11.29
CA LEU A 23 -1.77 -19.41 10.26
C LEU A 23 -2.55 -18.12 10.50
N VAL A 24 -3.87 -18.21 10.78
CA VAL A 24 -4.68 -17.02 11.15
C VAL A 24 -4.10 -16.31 12.37
N LYS A 25 -3.69 -17.04 13.41
CA LYS A 25 -3.10 -16.44 14.61
C LYS A 25 -1.75 -15.76 14.30
N ALA A 26 -0.93 -16.39 13.44
CA ALA A 26 0.35 -15.83 13.03
C ALA A 26 0.15 -14.51 12.27
N ALA A 27 -0.74 -14.48 11.29
CA ALA A 27 -1.09 -13.29 10.51
C ALA A 27 -1.62 -12.14 11.39
N ALA A 28 -2.57 -12.45 12.28
CA ALA A 28 -3.13 -11.47 13.20
C ALA A 28 -2.07 -10.88 14.14
N LYS A 29 -1.21 -11.73 14.72
CA LYS A 29 -0.10 -11.29 15.59
C LYS A 29 0.96 -10.49 14.85
N ALA A 30 1.21 -10.80 13.58
CA ALA A 30 2.13 -10.02 12.74
C ALA A 30 1.55 -8.66 12.32
N GLY A 31 0.25 -8.42 12.51
CA GLY A 31 -0.41 -7.14 12.25
C GLY A 31 -0.97 -7.00 10.83
N ALA A 32 -1.25 -8.12 10.13
CA ALA A 32 -1.98 -8.12 8.88
C ALA A 32 -3.41 -7.58 9.07
N ASN A 33 -3.97 -6.97 8.05
CA ASN A 33 -5.36 -6.50 8.04
C ASN A 33 -6.32 -7.63 7.67
N ALA A 34 -5.87 -8.55 6.80
CA ALA A 34 -6.64 -9.69 6.34
C ALA A 34 -5.77 -10.93 6.24
N THR A 35 -6.42 -12.09 6.31
CA THR A 35 -5.86 -13.39 5.92
C THR A 35 -6.57 -13.89 4.68
N LYS A 36 -5.83 -14.50 3.76
CA LYS A 36 -6.41 -15.07 2.55
C LYS A 36 -6.05 -16.56 2.43
N PHE A 37 -7.03 -17.37 2.10
CA PHE A 37 -6.89 -18.79 1.80
C PHE A 37 -7.47 -19.11 0.43
N GLN A 38 -6.96 -20.15 -0.20
CA GLN A 38 -7.59 -20.76 -1.36
C GLN A 38 -8.67 -21.73 -0.89
N LEU A 39 -9.94 -21.43 -1.19
CA LEU A 39 -11.08 -22.31 -0.90
C LEU A 39 -11.24 -23.30 -2.05
N ILE A 40 -10.55 -24.42 -1.93
CA ILE A 40 -10.43 -25.42 -2.98
C ILE A 40 -11.51 -26.49 -2.84
N TYR A 41 -12.15 -26.76 -3.96
CA TYR A 41 -12.88 -27.99 -4.27
C TYR A 41 -12.24 -28.56 -5.54
N ALA A 42 -11.66 -29.75 -5.48
CA ALA A 42 -10.86 -30.31 -6.57
C ALA A 42 -11.63 -30.35 -7.88
N ASP A 43 -12.90 -30.77 -7.84
CA ASP A 43 -13.78 -30.85 -9.01
C ASP A 43 -14.11 -29.48 -9.66
N GLU A 44 -13.95 -28.37 -8.94
CA GLU A 44 -14.10 -27.02 -9.51
C GLU A 44 -12.82 -26.54 -10.21
N LEU A 45 -11.68 -27.07 -9.78
CA LEU A 45 -10.37 -26.55 -10.18
C LEU A 45 -9.70 -27.40 -11.26
N ALA A 46 -9.89 -28.71 -11.24
CA ALA A 46 -9.19 -29.64 -12.13
C ALA A 46 -10.03 -30.89 -12.47
N THR A 47 -9.61 -31.57 -13.53
CA THR A 47 -10.13 -32.90 -13.89
C THR A 47 -9.33 -33.99 -13.18
N PRO A 48 -9.92 -35.17 -12.92
CA PRO A 48 -9.27 -36.24 -12.16
C PRO A 48 -7.96 -36.79 -12.76
N ASP A 49 -7.67 -36.50 -14.01
CA ASP A 49 -6.41 -36.86 -14.68
C ASP A 49 -5.32 -35.80 -14.58
N TYR A 50 -5.62 -34.65 -13.95
CA TYR A 50 -4.64 -33.59 -13.75
C TYR A 50 -3.65 -33.97 -12.63
N GLU A 51 -2.37 -33.72 -12.86
CA GLU A 51 -1.27 -34.18 -11.97
C GLU A 51 -1.41 -33.74 -10.50
N TYR A 52 -2.05 -32.60 -10.22
CA TYR A 52 -2.27 -32.07 -8.86
C TYR A 52 -3.70 -32.31 -8.31
N TYR A 53 -4.54 -33.12 -9.00
CA TYR A 53 -5.91 -33.34 -8.55
C TYR A 53 -6.00 -33.95 -7.15
N GLU A 54 -5.14 -34.95 -6.86
CA GLU A 54 -5.07 -35.58 -5.53
C GLU A 54 -4.61 -34.59 -4.45
N LEU A 55 -3.67 -33.70 -4.78
CA LEU A 55 -3.29 -32.60 -3.87
C LEU A 55 -4.49 -31.72 -3.58
N PHE A 56 -5.21 -31.26 -4.61
CA PHE A 56 -6.38 -30.39 -4.42
C PHE A 56 -7.47 -31.08 -3.59
N SER A 57 -7.71 -32.38 -3.81
CA SER A 57 -8.65 -33.17 -3.00
C SER A 57 -8.22 -33.24 -1.54
N SER A 58 -6.92 -33.33 -1.25
CA SER A 58 -6.39 -33.37 0.11
C SER A 58 -6.52 -32.05 0.86
N LEU A 59 -6.68 -30.95 0.13
CA LEU A 59 -6.85 -29.59 0.71
C LEU A 59 -8.29 -29.29 1.12
N GLU A 60 -9.25 -30.09 0.71
CA GLU A 60 -10.66 -29.87 1.03
C GLU A 60 -10.92 -29.95 2.53
N MET A 61 -11.63 -28.97 3.06
CA MET A 61 -12.09 -28.95 4.46
C MET A 61 -13.62 -28.82 4.51
N SER A 62 -14.21 -29.25 5.61
CA SER A 62 -15.66 -29.16 5.81
C SER A 62 -16.16 -27.73 5.96
N ASP A 63 -17.43 -27.46 5.66
CA ASP A 63 -18.10 -26.18 5.92
C ASP A 63 -17.96 -25.74 7.40
N ASP A 64 -18.02 -26.72 8.33
CA ASP A 64 -17.85 -26.44 9.76
C ASP A 64 -16.44 -25.99 10.10
N ASP A 65 -15.41 -26.52 9.43
CA ASP A 65 -14.03 -26.06 9.62
C ASP A 65 -13.86 -24.64 9.12
N TRP A 66 -14.37 -24.31 7.93
CA TRP A 66 -14.35 -22.96 7.40
C TRP A 66 -15.13 -21.97 8.29
N THR A 67 -16.28 -22.38 8.82
CA THR A 67 -17.04 -21.60 9.81
C THR A 67 -16.21 -21.33 11.07
N ASN A 68 -15.49 -22.33 11.56
CA ASN A 68 -14.61 -22.17 12.72
C ASN A 68 -13.41 -21.24 12.43
N ILE A 69 -12.87 -21.25 11.21
CA ILE A 69 -11.81 -20.34 10.77
C ILE A 69 -12.36 -18.91 10.70
N LYS A 70 -13.54 -18.70 10.11
CA LYS A 70 -14.21 -17.39 10.06
C LYS A 70 -14.43 -16.82 11.46
N ASN A 71 -14.97 -17.62 12.38
CA ASN A 71 -15.19 -17.23 13.77
C ASN A 71 -13.86 -16.84 14.47
N LEU A 72 -12.77 -17.54 14.14
CA LEU A 72 -11.45 -17.21 14.67
C LEU A 72 -10.94 -15.89 14.12
N CYS A 73 -11.11 -15.62 12.83
CA CYS A 73 -10.76 -14.35 12.21
C CYS A 73 -11.53 -13.19 12.87
N ASP A 74 -12.83 -13.35 13.09
CA ASP A 74 -13.66 -12.37 13.79
C ASP A 74 -13.15 -12.09 15.21
N LYS A 75 -12.80 -13.15 15.94
CA LYS A 75 -12.22 -13.02 17.30
C LYS A 75 -10.90 -12.24 17.32
N TYR A 76 -10.09 -12.37 16.28
CA TYR A 76 -8.82 -11.64 16.17
C TYR A 76 -8.96 -10.28 15.45
N HIS A 77 -10.17 -9.91 15.03
CA HIS A 77 -10.46 -8.69 14.27
C HIS A 77 -9.62 -8.58 13.00
N ILE A 78 -9.45 -9.70 12.31
CA ILE A 78 -8.77 -9.80 11.02
C ILE A 78 -9.77 -10.27 9.97
N GLU A 79 -9.80 -9.66 8.79
CA GLU A 79 -10.71 -10.07 7.71
C GLU A 79 -10.31 -11.43 7.16
N LEU A 80 -11.30 -12.30 6.88
CA LEU A 80 -11.11 -13.52 6.11
C LEU A 80 -11.45 -13.25 4.65
N ILE A 81 -10.48 -13.45 3.76
CA ILE A 81 -10.61 -13.38 2.31
C ILE A 81 -10.47 -14.81 1.77
N LEU A 82 -11.23 -15.15 0.75
CA LEU A 82 -11.17 -16.45 0.11
C LEU A 82 -10.92 -16.30 -1.39
N ASP A 83 -9.96 -17.05 -1.93
CA ASP A 83 -9.89 -17.31 -3.36
C ASP A 83 -10.98 -18.33 -3.69
N VAL A 84 -11.79 -18.05 -4.69
CA VAL A 84 -12.89 -18.91 -5.13
C VAL A 84 -12.69 -19.30 -6.58
N PHE A 85 -12.93 -20.56 -6.91
CA PHE A 85 -12.63 -21.14 -8.22
C PHE A 85 -13.88 -21.63 -8.97
N GLY A 86 -15.04 -21.59 -8.31
CA GLY A 86 -16.28 -22.04 -8.92
C GLY A 86 -17.52 -21.69 -8.09
N SER A 87 -18.64 -22.36 -8.42
CA SER A 87 -19.91 -22.03 -7.81
C SER A 87 -20.06 -22.57 -6.38
N THR A 88 -19.42 -23.69 -6.05
CA THR A 88 -19.46 -24.30 -4.72
C THR A 88 -18.68 -23.45 -3.74
N SER A 89 -17.44 -23.09 -4.10
CA SER A 89 -16.59 -22.21 -3.29
C SER A 89 -17.21 -20.82 -3.11
N LEU A 90 -17.79 -20.24 -4.16
CA LEU A 90 -18.52 -18.96 -4.04
C LEU A 90 -19.73 -19.08 -3.11
N SER A 91 -20.52 -20.14 -3.23
CA SER A 91 -21.72 -20.36 -2.38
C SER A 91 -21.35 -20.50 -0.91
N LEU A 92 -20.26 -21.18 -0.60
CA LEU A 92 -19.77 -21.27 0.78
C LEU A 92 -19.26 -19.91 1.28
N ALA A 93 -18.52 -19.18 0.47
CA ALA A 93 -18.07 -17.83 0.81
C ALA A 93 -19.26 -16.90 1.15
N GLU A 94 -20.33 -16.92 0.35
CA GLU A 94 -21.56 -16.16 0.60
C GLU A 94 -22.25 -16.63 1.90
N LYS A 95 -22.37 -17.94 2.13
CA LYS A 95 -22.95 -18.54 3.36
C LYS A 95 -22.18 -18.10 4.62
N LEU A 96 -20.86 -17.96 4.52
CA LEU A 96 -19.98 -17.49 5.60
C LEU A 96 -20.01 -15.97 5.78
N GLY A 97 -20.71 -15.24 4.93
CA GLY A 97 -20.76 -13.78 4.96
C GLY A 97 -19.42 -13.13 4.60
N ILE A 98 -18.64 -13.75 3.71
CA ILE A 98 -17.38 -13.20 3.22
C ILE A 98 -17.67 -11.99 2.34
N GLU A 99 -17.09 -10.85 2.69
CA GLU A 99 -17.31 -9.60 1.95
C GLU A 99 -16.30 -9.39 0.82
N THR A 100 -15.11 -9.97 0.95
CA THR A 100 -14.03 -9.88 -0.04
C THR A 100 -13.62 -11.26 -0.51
N ILE A 101 -13.60 -11.44 -1.82
CA ILE A 101 -13.07 -12.66 -2.46
C ILE A 101 -11.97 -12.29 -3.46
N LYS A 102 -11.16 -13.29 -3.85
CA LYS A 102 -10.24 -13.14 -4.98
C LYS A 102 -10.68 -14.02 -6.14
N LEU A 103 -10.65 -13.44 -7.33
CA LEU A 103 -10.64 -14.12 -8.60
C LEU A 103 -9.18 -14.37 -8.99
N HIS A 104 -8.78 -15.63 -9.06
CA HIS A 104 -7.44 -15.99 -9.48
C HIS A 104 -7.22 -15.58 -10.96
N ALA A 105 -5.97 -15.24 -11.31
CA ALA A 105 -5.66 -14.81 -12.68
C ALA A 105 -6.00 -15.84 -13.74
N THR A 106 -5.98 -17.14 -13.40
CA THR A 106 -6.36 -18.24 -14.29
C THR A 106 -7.83 -18.21 -14.72
N ASP A 107 -8.69 -17.58 -13.92
CA ASP A 107 -10.13 -17.50 -14.18
C ASP A 107 -10.57 -16.15 -14.80
N ILE A 108 -9.62 -15.32 -15.20
CA ILE A 108 -9.93 -13.97 -15.71
C ILE A 108 -10.81 -13.99 -16.98
N ASN A 109 -10.77 -15.07 -17.73
CA ASN A 109 -11.59 -15.30 -18.93
C ASN A 109 -12.80 -16.21 -18.69
N ASN A 110 -13.08 -16.60 -17.44
CA ASN A 110 -14.23 -17.42 -17.09
C ASN A 110 -15.50 -16.56 -17.00
N ILE A 111 -16.03 -16.16 -18.18
CA ILE A 111 -17.17 -15.24 -18.28
C ILE A 111 -18.36 -15.68 -17.44
N GLY A 112 -18.71 -16.97 -17.51
CA GLY A 112 -19.84 -17.52 -16.75
C GLY A 112 -19.64 -17.41 -15.23
N PHE A 113 -18.42 -17.51 -14.75
CA PHE A 113 -18.09 -17.33 -13.35
C PHE A 113 -18.06 -15.83 -12.96
N LEU A 114 -17.49 -14.98 -13.81
CA LEU A 114 -17.52 -13.53 -13.62
C LEU A 114 -18.95 -12.99 -13.49
N GLU A 115 -19.89 -13.48 -14.31
CA GLU A 115 -21.31 -13.10 -14.22
C GLU A 115 -21.95 -13.54 -12.89
N LYS A 116 -21.53 -14.69 -12.34
CA LYS A 116 -21.98 -15.13 -11.01
C LYS A 116 -21.40 -14.24 -9.91
N LEU A 117 -20.11 -13.90 -9.99
CA LEU A 117 -19.46 -12.96 -9.07
C LEU A 117 -20.14 -11.58 -9.09
N ALA A 118 -20.49 -11.06 -10.28
CA ALA A 118 -21.20 -9.81 -10.42
C ALA A 118 -22.57 -9.80 -9.67
N LYS A 119 -23.26 -10.95 -9.65
CA LYS A 119 -24.58 -11.12 -9.01
C LYS A 119 -24.50 -11.54 -7.55
N SER A 120 -23.34 -11.96 -7.06
CA SER A 120 -23.14 -12.47 -5.70
C SER A 120 -23.32 -11.39 -4.63
N SER A 121 -23.42 -11.78 -3.36
CA SER A 121 -23.52 -10.86 -2.23
C SER A 121 -22.17 -10.24 -1.81
N VAL A 122 -21.05 -10.69 -2.39
CA VAL A 122 -19.72 -10.14 -2.09
C VAL A 122 -19.65 -8.67 -2.48
N LYS A 123 -18.93 -7.88 -1.70
CA LYS A 123 -18.84 -6.43 -1.91
C LYS A 123 -17.60 -6.05 -2.70
N ARG A 124 -16.49 -6.77 -2.51
CA ARG A 124 -15.17 -6.45 -3.00
C ARG A 124 -14.53 -7.66 -3.69
N ILE A 125 -13.99 -7.44 -4.87
CA ILE A 125 -13.32 -8.49 -5.65
C ILE A 125 -11.87 -8.10 -5.88
N MET A 126 -10.97 -8.94 -5.46
CA MET A 126 -9.57 -8.91 -5.82
C MET A 126 -9.39 -9.60 -7.17
N VAL A 127 -8.84 -8.92 -8.15
CA VAL A 127 -8.63 -9.45 -9.51
C VAL A 127 -7.12 -9.56 -9.76
N GLY A 128 -6.61 -10.77 -9.95
CA GLY A 128 -5.22 -11.02 -10.32
C GLY A 128 -5.01 -10.70 -11.80
N ALA A 129 -3.99 -9.89 -12.13
CA ALA A 129 -3.62 -9.54 -13.50
C ALA A 129 -2.37 -10.29 -14.01
N GLY A 130 -1.79 -11.17 -13.18
CA GLY A 130 -0.61 -11.97 -13.59
C GLY A 130 -0.92 -12.90 -14.74
N GLY A 131 -0.10 -12.86 -15.81
CA GLY A 131 -0.29 -13.70 -17.00
C GLY A 131 -1.46 -13.31 -17.92
N ALA A 132 -2.25 -12.26 -17.58
CA ALA A 132 -3.39 -11.83 -18.39
C ALA A 132 -3.04 -10.72 -19.38
N HIS A 133 -3.71 -10.69 -20.53
CA HIS A 133 -3.68 -9.57 -21.45
C HIS A 133 -4.54 -8.40 -20.98
N LEU A 134 -4.20 -7.17 -21.37
CA LEU A 134 -4.92 -5.97 -20.94
C LEU A 134 -6.42 -6.03 -21.29
N GLU A 135 -6.78 -6.57 -22.46
CA GLU A 135 -8.17 -6.70 -22.89
C GLU A 135 -8.96 -7.72 -22.05
N GLU A 136 -8.32 -8.80 -21.59
CA GLU A 136 -8.92 -9.76 -20.67
C GLU A 136 -9.24 -9.11 -19.32
N ILE A 137 -8.28 -8.33 -18.81
CA ILE A 137 -8.44 -7.58 -17.56
C ILE A 137 -9.59 -6.56 -17.69
N LYS A 138 -9.65 -5.82 -18.79
CA LYS A 138 -10.74 -4.85 -19.04
C LYS A 138 -12.10 -5.53 -19.06
N ASN A 139 -12.22 -6.60 -19.84
CA ASN A 139 -13.46 -7.36 -19.94
C ASN A 139 -13.94 -7.90 -18.60
N ALA A 140 -13.02 -8.49 -17.81
CA ALA A 140 -13.34 -8.98 -16.47
C ALA A 140 -13.83 -7.84 -15.56
N ILE A 141 -13.13 -6.70 -15.54
CA ILE A 141 -13.51 -5.53 -14.73
C ILE A 141 -14.86 -4.97 -15.14
N GLU A 142 -15.16 -4.90 -16.45
CA GLU A 142 -16.47 -4.43 -16.94
C GLU A 142 -17.61 -5.32 -16.46
N ILE A 143 -17.44 -6.65 -16.51
CA ILE A 143 -18.45 -7.60 -16.04
C ILE A 143 -18.76 -7.41 -14.55
N VAL A 144 -17.71 -7.22 -13.73
CA VAL A 144 -17.86 -7.06 -12.26
C VAL A 144 -17.89 -5.60 -11.80
N SER A 145 -18.14 -4.66 -12.72
CA SER A 145 -18.01 -3.20 -12.50
C SER A 145 -18.89 -2.63 -11.37
N MET A 146 -19.92 -3.33 -10.94
CA MET A 146 -20.77 -2.94 -9.81
C MET A 146 -20.13 -3.22 -8.44
N LYS A 147 -18.99 -3.90 -8.39
CA LYS A 147 -18.24 -4.22 -7.17
C LYS A 147 -17.11 -3.23 -6.94
N GLN A 148 -16.60 -3.19 -5.70
CA GLN A 148 -15.30 -2.59 -5.43
C GLN A 148 -14.22 -3.55 -5.93
N ILE A 149 -13.26 -3.05 -6.69
CA ILE A 149 -12.26 -3.88 -7.36
C ILE A 149 -10.86 -3.50 -6.86
N ILE A 150 -10.09 -4.50 -6.45
CA ILE A 150 -8.67 -4.37 -6.23
C ILE A 150 -7.97 -5.11 -7.36
N LEU A 151 -7.36 -4.35 -8.27
CA LEU A 151 -6.62 -4.90 -9.40
C LEU A 151 -5.18 -5.14 -8.98
N PHE A 152 -4.80 -6.42 -8.83
CA PHE A 152 -3.46 -6.81 -8.42
C PHE A 152 -2.51 -6.94 -9.61
N HIS A 153 -1.41 -6.20 -9.55
CA HIS A 153 -0.18 -6.52 -10.27
C HIS A 153 0.64 -7.50 -9.43
N GLY A 154 1.26 -8.48 -10.06
CA GLY A 154 2.08 -9.51 -9.40
C GLY A 154 1.78 -10.90 -9.94
N PHE A 155 2.44 -11.92 -9.38
CA PHE A 155 2.34 -13.31 -9.80
C PHE A 155 2.80 -13.54 -11.25
N GLN A 156 4.08 -13.22 -11.54
CA GLN A 156 4.74 -13.50 -12.83
C GLN A 156 5.53 -14.81 -12.83
N GLY A 157 5.55 -15.51 -11.69
CA GLY A 157 6.23 -16.78 -11.46
C GLY A 157 6.18 -17.12 -9.97
N TYR A 158 6.59 -18.34 -9.59
CA TYR A 158 6.56 -18.76 -8.19
C TYR A 158 7.83 -19.58 -7.83
N PRO A 159 8.73 -19.03 -6.98
CA PRO A 159 8.84 -17.60 -6.63
C PRO A 159 9.05 -16.73 -7.87
N THR A 160 8.68 -15.45 -7.82
CA THR A 160 8.92 -14.52 -8.92
C THR A 160 10.36 -14.01 -8.88
N PRO A 161 11.20 -14.25 -9.94
CA PRO A 161 12.51 -13.61 -10.04
C PRO A 161 12.40 -12.08 -9.99
N ILE A 162 13.41 -11.42 -9.43
CA ILE A 162 13.32 -9.98 -9.17
C ILE A 162 13.12 -9.17 -10.47
N GLU A 163 13.78 -9.53 -11.55
CA GLU A 163 13.67 -8.92 -12.88
C GLU A 163 12.31 -9.11 -13.54
N ASP A 164 11.56 -10.16 -13.17
CA ASP A 164 10.26 -10.49 -13.75
C ASP A 164 9.10 -9.75 -13.07
N ASN A 165 9.34 -9.07 -11.95
CA ASN A 165 8.28 -8.32 -11.25
C ASN A 165 7.68 -7.19 -12.09
N GLN A 166 8.39 -6.65 -13.07
CA GLN A 166 7.86 -5.67 -14.05
C GLN A 166 7.02 -4.56 -13.40
N ILE A 167 7.47 -4.04 -12.27
CA ILE A 167 6.69 -3.13 -11.39
C ILE A 167 6.19 -1.86 -12.11
N SER A 168 6.84 -1.45 -13.19
CA SER A 168 6.41 -0.33 -14.05
C SER A 168 5.03 -0.55 -14.68
N ARG A 169 4.57 -1.81 -14.80
CA ARG A 169 3.21 -2.13 -15.28
C ARG A 169 2.13 -1.55 -14.38
N MET A 170 2.40 -1.32 -13.10
CA MET A 170 1.45 -0.68 -12.19
C MET A 170 1.02 0.69 -12.69
N GLN A 171 1.96 1.48 -13.25
CA GLN A 171 1.61 2.78 -13.83
C GLN A 171 0.74 2.63 -15.09
N LEU A 172 0.98 1.58 -15.89
CA LEU A 172 0.15 1.29 -17.07
C LEU A 172 -1.27 0.89 -16.66
N LEU A 173 -1.42 0.03 -15.63
CA LEU A 173 -2.71 -0.33 -15.07
C LEU A 173 -3.42 0.89 -14.49
N LYS A 174 -2.73 1.72 -13.72
CA LYS A 174 -3.28 2.97 -13.18
C LYS A 174 -3.85 3.88 -14.26
N ASN A 175 -3.13 4.03 -15.36
CA ASN A 175 -3.57 4.86 -16.49
C ASN A 175 -4.75 4.22 -17.25
N ALA A 176 -4.68 2.90 -17.48
CA ALA A 176 -5.72 2.17 -18.22
C ALA A 176 -7.08 2.14 -17.50
N PHE A 177 -7.06 2.21 -16.17
CA PHE A 177 -8.27 2.14 -15.32
C PHE A 177 -8.55 3.45 -14.56
N SER A 178 -7.96 4.57 -14.99
CA SER A 178 -8.14 5.90 -14.34
C SER A 178 -9.58 6.38 -14.25
N ASP A 179 -10.42 5.99 -15.22
CA ASP A 179 -11.82 6.37 -15.29
C ASP A 179 -12.74 5.51 -14.39
N TYR A 180 -12.23 4.39 -13.89
CA TYR A 180 -12.98 3.46 -13.04
C TYR A 180 -12.80 3.83 -11.56
N LYS A 181 -13.74 4.61 -11.02
CA LYS A 181 -13.68 5.10 -9.62
C LYS A 181 -13.73 4.00 -8.54
N ASN A 182 -14.20 2.83 -8.91
CA ASN A 182 -14.33 1.64 -8.05
C ASN A 182 -13.12 0.70 -8.16
N VAL A 183 -12.09 1.04 -8.93
CA VAL A 183 -10.86 0.25 -9.11
C VAL A 183 -9.72 0.91 -8.35
N VAL A 184 -9.06 0.13 -7.50
CA VAL A 184 -7.81 0.51 -6.82
C VAL A 184 -6.73 -0.50 -7.17
N LEU A 185 -5.45 -0.11 -7.02
CA LEU A 185 -4.34 -1.00 -7.32
C LEU A 185 -3.87 -1.74 -6.08
N GLY A 186 -3.57 -3.04 -6.26
CA GLY A 186 -2.86 -3.88 -5.33
C GLY A 186 -1.54 -4.39 -5.92
N PHE A 187 -0.68 -4.89 -5.07
CA PHE A 187 0.53 -5.61 -5.46
C PHE A 187 0.60 -6.94 -4.71
N SER A 188 0.68 -8.03 -5.46
CA SER A 188 0.82 -9.40 -4.95
C SER A 188 2.28 -9.84 -5.12
N ASP A 189 3.03 -9.84 -4.04
CA ASP A 189 4.47 -10.08 -4.02
C ASP A 189 4.79 -11.56 -3.79
N HIS A 190 5.48 -12.16 -4.76
CA HIS A 190 5.91 -13.56 -4.74
C HIS A 190 7.44 -13.71 -4.79
N VAL A 191 8.17 -12.67 -4.43
CA VAL A 191 9.63 -12.73 -4.32
C VAL A 191 10.03 -13.62 -3.13
N ASP A 192 11.07 -14.44 -3.32
CA ASP A 192 11.69 -15.25 -2.27
C ASP A 192 11.92 -14.39 -1.01
N PRO A 193 11.41 -14.80 0.17
CA PRO A 193 11.50 -14.04 1.41
C PRO A 193 12.93 -13.82 1.90
N THR A 194 13.89 -14.62 1.43
CA THR A 194 15.33 -14.46 1.75
C THR A 194 16.02 -13.41 0.89
N HIS A 195 15.40 -13.00 -0.24
CA HIS A 195 15.95 -11.98 -1.11
C HIS A 195 15.92 -10.60 -0.41
N PRO A 196 16.99 -9.79 -0.48
CA PRO A 196 17.04 -8.46 0.16
C PRO A 196 15.90 -7.53 -0.26
N SER A 197 15.37 -7.69 -1.47
CA SER A 197 14.26 -6.88 -1.99
C SER A 197 12.88 -7.33 -1.53
N SER A 198 12.74 -8.40 -0.78
CA SER A 198 11.45 -8.95 -0.33
C SER A 198 10.59 -7.98 0.49
N ILE A 199 11.20 -6.94 1.07
CA ILE A 199 10.52 -5.86 1.78
C ILE A 199 10.52 -4.56 0.96
N THR A 200 11.62 -4.28 0.25
CA THR A 200 11.75 -3.00 -0.48
C THR A 200 10.88 -2.94 -1.73
N LEU A 201 10.67 -4.07 -2.41
CA LEU A 201 9.83 -4.11 -3.61
C LEU A 201 8.34 -3.79 -3.31
N PRO A 202 7.69 -4.40 -2.30
CA PRO A 202 6.35 -3.97 -1.89
C PRO A 202 6.29 -2.50 -1.47
N SER A 203 7.35 -2.00 -0.80
CA SER A 203 7.46 -0.59 -0.43
C SER A 203 7.48 0.32 -1.67
N TYR A 204 8.20 -0.08 -2.71
CA TYR A 204 8.22 0.63 -3.98
C TYR A 204 6.86 0.56 -4.69
N ALA A 205 6.17 -0.58 -4.63
CA ALA A 205 4.81 -0.72 -5.17
C ALA A 205 3.82 0.26 -4.50
N VAL A 206 3.94 0.49 -3.19
CA VAL A 206 3.18 1.53 -2.49
C VAL A 206 3.46 2.92 -3.08
N GLY A 207 4.72 3.23 -3.35
CA GLY A 207 5.11 4.48 -4.04
C GLY A 207 4.54 4.59 -5.46
N GLN A 208 4.27 3.47 -6.14
CA GLN A 208 3.61 3.43 -7.45
C GLN A 208 2.07 3.49 -7.36
N GLY A 209 1.51 3.49 -6.16
CA GLY A 209 0.08 3.66 -5.93
C GLY A 209 -0.66 2.40 -5.48
N ALA A 210 0.03 1.33 -5.09
CA ALA A 210 -0.61 0.20 -4.44
C ALA A 210 -1.19 0.63 -3.09
N VAL A 211 -2.47 0.34 -2.86
CA VAL A 211 -3.16 0.56 -1.58
C VAL A 211 -3.46 -0.75 -0.87
N VAL A 212 -3.26 -1.88 -1.52
CA VAL A 212 -3.34 -3.22 -0.95
C VAL A 212 -2.08 -3.99 -1.31
N LEU A 213 -1.45 -4.61 -0.33
CA LEU A 213 -0.30 -5.51 -0.50
C LEU A 213 -0.69 -6.92 -0.08
N GLU A 214 -0.38 -7.88 -0.91
CA GLU A 214 -0.52 -9.31 -0.62
C GLU A 214 0.88 -9.93 -0.57
N LYS A 215 1.16 -10.66 0.51
CA LYS A 215 2.43 -11.36 0.71
C LYS A 215 2.18 -12.68 1.42
N HIS A 216 2.84 -13.74 0.95
CA HIS A 216 2.72 -15.06 1.54
C HIS A 216 3.28 -15.12 2.97
N LEU A 217 2.58 -15.86 3.84
CA LEU A 217 2.98 -16.13 5.22
C LEU A 217 2.86 -17.63 5.50
N THR A 218 3.91 -18.23 6.04
CA THR A 218 3.94 -19.60 6.52
C THR A 218 4.14 -19.67 8.03
N LEU A 219 3.97 -20.84 8.64
CA LEU A 219 4.27 -21.06 10.06
C LEU A 219 5.78 -21.13 10.33
N GLY A 220 6.53 -21.57 9.34
CA GLY A 220 7.98 -21.66 9.36
C GLY A 220 8.47 -22.29 8.06
N CYS A 221 9.40 -21.63 7.35
CA CYS A 221 9.90 -22.12 6.07
C CYS A 221 10.50 -23.54 6.16
N CYS A 222 11.04 -23.93 7.34
CA CYS A 222 11.58 -25.26 7.56
C CYS A 222 10.51 -26.38 7.62
N MET A 223 9.23 -26.02 7.67
CA MET A 223 8.12 -26.98 7.58
C MET A 223 7.82 -27.38 6.14
N GLU A 224 8.31 -26.60 5.17
CA GLU A 224 8.10 -26.81 3.73
C GLU A 224 6.62 -27.05 3.37
N LEU A 225 5.72 -26.26 4.04
CA LEU A 225 4.28 -26.30 3.74
C LEU A 225 4.03 -25.82 2.32
N GLU A 226 2.89 -26.17 1.75
CA GLU A 226 2.53 -25.70 0.41
C GLU A 226 2.67 -24.17 0.29
N ASP A 227 3.19 -23.72 -0.83
CA ASP A 227 3.48 -22.30 -1.12
C ASP A 227 4.54 -21.63 -0.20
N HIS A 228 5.42 -22.41 0.43
CA HIS A 228 6.41 -21.86 1.37
C HIS A 228 7.53 -21.06 0.71
N GLU A 229 7.83 -21.29 -0.58
CA GLU A 229 8.99 -20.74 -1.29
C GLU A 229 8.95 -19.21 -1.41
N ALA A 230 7.76 -18.62 -1.46
CA ALA A 230 7.57 -17.17 -1.44
C ALA A 230 7.06 -16.64 -0.09
N ALA A 231 6.94 -17.51 0.92
CA ALA A 231 6.29 -17.21 2.18
C ALA A 231 7.28 -16.75 3.26
N MET A 232 6.95 -15.66 3.94
CA MET A 232 7.67 -15.16 5.10
C MET A 232 7.33 -15.97 6.35
N ASN A 233 8.33 -16.18 7.21
CA ASN A 233 8.07 -16.58 8.60
C ASN A 233 7.31 -15.48 9.35
N PRO A 234 6.59 -15.78 10.46
CA PRO A 234 5.77 -14.80 11.17
C PRO A 234 6.54 -13.57 11.68
N ASP A 235 7.78 -13.73 12.10
CA ASP A 235 8.68 -12.66 12.53
C ASP A 235 9.13 -11.78 11.36
N GLN A 236 9.47 -12.37 10.22
CA GLN A 236 9.79 -11.64 8.98
C GLN A 236 8.57 -10.86 8.49
N PHE A 237 7.39 -11.48 8.50
CA PHE A 237 6.16 -10.82 8.11
C PHE A 237 5.82 -9.65 9.04
N LYS A 238 6.08 -9.78 10.35
CA LYS A 238 5.93 -8.67 11.29
C LYS A 238 6.85 -7.49 10.94
N VAL A 239 8.11 -7.76 10.61
CA VAL A 239 9.05 -6.72 10.15
C VAL A 239 8.55 -6.05 8.87
N PHE A 240 8.07 -6.84 7.91
CA PHE A 240 7.44 -6.31 6.68
C PHE A 240 6.28 -5.37 7.00
N VAL A 241 5.35 -5.79 7.86
CA VAL A 241 4.22 -4.94 8.30
C VAL A 241 4.72 -3.64 8.91
N ASP A 242 5.68 -3.70 9.84
CA ASP A 242 6.21 -2.51 10.51
C ASP A 242 6.88 -1.53 9.54
N VAL A 243 7.60 -2.04 8.53
CA VAL A 243 8.19 -1.20 7.46
C VAL A 243 7.09 -0.48 6.67
N ILE A 244 6.03 -1.18 6.27
CA ILE A 244 4.91 -0.56 5.54
C ILE A 244 4.21 0.51 6.40
N ARG A 245 3.98 0.25 7.70
CA ARG A 245 3.41 1.25 8.62
C ARG A 245 4.29 2.49 8.77
N ASN A 246 5.63 2.32 8.80
CA ASN A 246 6.56 3.45 8.79
C ASN A 246 6.54 4.24 7.47
N ILE A 247 6.35 3.57 6.33
CA ILE A 247 6.17 4.22 5.02
C ILE A 247 4.89 5.06 5.00
N GLU A 248 3.78 4.54 5.55
CA GLU A 248 2.53 5.30 5.68
C GLU A 248 2.74 6.59 6.48
N LEU A 249 3.47 6.53 7.59
CA LEU A 249 3.82 7.71 8.39
C LEU A 249 4.71 8.68 7.61
N ALA A 250 5.73 8.16 6.93
CA ALA A 250 6.68 8.97 6.15
C ALA A 250 6.04 9.61 4.91
N HIS A 251 4.98 8.99 4.36
CA HIS A 251 4.24 9.55 3.22
C HIS A 251 3.61 10.91 3.55
N GLY A 252 3.21 11.13 4.81
CA GLY A 252 2.67 12.40 5.29
C GLY A 252 1.41 12.87 4.56
N HIS A 253 1.21 14.17 4.55
CA HIS A 253 0.13 14.84 3.83
C HIS A 253 0.71 15.81 2.81
N SER A 254 0.30 15.68 1.55
CA SER A 254 0.64 16.66 0.51
C SER A 254 -0.52 17.64 0.34
N THR A 255 -0.19 18.95 0.34
CA THR A 255 -1.13 20.02 0.07
C THR A 255 -0.44 21.10 -0.74
N LEU A 256 -1.20 21.80 -1.59
CA LEU A 256 -0.74 22.99 -2.32
C LEU A 256 -1.09 24.29 -1.59
N GLU A 257 -1.53 24.20 -0.33
CA GLU A 257 -1.76 25.39 0.51
C GLU A 257 -0.45 26.14 0.80
N ASN A 258 -0.58 27.35 1.33
CA ASN A 258 0.51 28.33 1.48
C ASN A 258 1.79 27.82 2.15
N ASP A 259 1.69 26.85 3.06
CA ASP A 259 2.84 26.28 3.75
C ASP A 259 3.33 24.94 3.13
N PHE A 260 2.76 24.54 1.99
CA PHE A 260 3.10 23.32 1.26
C PHE A 260 3.10 22.05 2.13
N GLY A 261 2.26 22.02 3.18
CA GLY A 261 2.16 20.91 4.12
C GLY A 261 3.38 20.73 5.04
N MET A 262 4.15 21.79 5.29
CA MET A 262 5.31 21.72 6.19
C MET A 262 4.92 21.15 7.57
N SER A 263 5.70 20.18 8.03
CA SER A 263 5.58 19.64 9.38
C SER A 263 5.92 20.68 10.44
N ALA A 264 5.53 20.43 11.69
CA ALA A 264 5.92 21.31 12.80
C ALA A 264 7.45 21.43 12.95
N THR A 265 8.17 20.32 12.75
CA THR A 265 9.63 20.28 12.77
C THR A 265 10.23 21.11 11.67
N GLU A 266 9.69 21.03 10.44
CA GLU A 266 10.14 21.80 9.30
C GLU A 266 9.88 23.30 9.49
N LYS A 267 8.71 23.67 10.01
CA LYS A 267 8.39 25.06 10.38
C LYS A 267 9.38 25.63 11.40
N GLN A 268 9.69 24.81 12.42
CA GLN A 268 10.68 25.21 13.44
C GLN A 268 12.09 25.32 12.85
N TYR A 269 12.50 24.36 12.02
CA TYR A 269 13.78 24.41 11.32
C TYR A 269 13.88 25.64 10.42
N ARG A 270 12.87 25.91 9.60
CA ARG A 270 12.77 27.10 8.76
C ARG A 270 12.96 28.37 9.57
N LYS A 271 12.27 28.49 10.73
CA LYS A 271 12.40 29.65 11.63
C LYS A 271 13.84 29.83 12.12
N ASN A 272 14.53 28.75 12.47
CA ASN A 272 15.86 28.80 13.06
C ASN A 272 16.98 29.12 12.05
N ILE A 273 16.80 28.71 10.77
CA ILE A 273 17.88 28.83 9.76
C ILE A 273 17.66 29.95 8.75
N ARG A 274 16.46 30.52 8.71
CA ARG A 274 16.15 31.56 7.71
C ARG A 274 17.05 32.74 7.89
N ARG A 275 17.52 33.30 6.78
CA ARG A 275 18.24 34.56 6.78
C ARG A 275 17.24 35.71 6.82
N HIS A 276 17.64 36.78 7.45
CA HIS A 276 16.86 38.00 7.60
C HIS A 276 17.65 39.18 7.02
N VAL A 277 16.94 40.24 6.68
CA VAL A 277 17.53 41.45 6.16
C VAL A 277 18.30 42.15 7.27
N VAL A 278 19.57 42.42 7.03
CA VAL A 278 20.45 43.22 7.90
C VAL A 278 21.15 44.27 7.09
N THR A 279 21.53 45.35 7.73
CA THR A 279 22.32 46.43 7.12
C THR A 279 23.74 45.96 6.79
N LEU A 280 24.30 46.44 5.67
CA LEU A 280 25.71 46.22 5.30
C LEU A 280 26.66 47.20 6.01
N ASP A 281 26.22 48.44 6.20
CA ASP A 281 26.93 49.52 6.85
C ASP A 281 26.03 50.28 7.82
N ASN A 282 26.56 51.30 8.48
CA ASN A 282 25.77 52.22 9.29
C ASN A 282 24.86 53.05 8.37
N LEU A 283 23.57 53.01 8.60
CA LEU A 283 22.57 53.75 7.84
C LEU A 283 21.91 54.81 8.73
N GLN A 284 21.77 56.05 8.20
CA GLN A 284 21.17 57.15 8.94
C GLN A 284 19.63 57.17 8.81
N ALA A 285 18.95 57.68 9.83
CA ALA A 285 17.52 57.96 9.76
C ALA A 285 17.17 58.81 8.53
N GLY A 286 16.04 58.55 7.89
CA GLY A 286 15.56 59.21 6.70
C GLY A 286 16.18 58.74 5.39
N LYS A 287 17.19 57.84 5.42
CA LYS A 287 17.76 57.24 4.21
C LYS A 287 16.77 56.23 3.59
N SER A 288 16.60 56.31 2.27
CA SER A 288 15.89 55.27 1.49
C SER A 288 16.83 54.10 1.25
N ILE A 289 16.38 52.89 1.52
CA ILE A 289 17.18 51.65 1.45
C ILE A 289 17.32 51.22 -0.01
N GLY A 290 18.55 51.16 -0.48
CA GLY A 290 18.90 50.66 -1.83
C GLY A 290 19.47 49.23 -1.79
N THR A 291 19.75 48.70 -2.99
CA THR A 291 20.26 47.32 -3.16
C THR A 291 21.66 47.10 -2.56
N GLY A 292 22.47 48.15 -2.36
CA GLY A 292 23.79 48.08 -1.73
C GLY A 292 23.79 48.28 -0.22
N ASP A 293 22.65 48.58 0.40
CA ASP A 293 22.57 48.94 1.82
C ASP A 293 22.26 47.75 2.73
N VAL A 294 21.72 46.67 2.20
CA VAL A 294 21.21 45.51 2.98
C VAL A 294 21.62 44.21 2.36
N VAL A 295 21.66 43.17 3.20
CA VAL A 295 22.00 41.79 2.82
C VAL A 295 21.23 40.80 3.68
N LEU A 296 21.10 39.58 3.22
CA LEU A 296 20.49 38.51 4.00
C LEU A 296 21.52 37.74 4.85
N LYS A 297 21.44 37.86 6.17
CA LYS A 297 22.27 37.12 7.14
C LYS A 297 21.39 36.42 8.20
N ARG A 298 21.94 35.41 8.88
CA ARG A 298 21.30 34.88 10.08
C ARG A 298 21.46 35.88 11.23
N THR A 299 20.37 36.11 11.96
CA THR A 299 20.35 36.98 13.15
C THR A 299 19.46 36.35 14.21
N SER A 300 19.64 36.73 15.46
CA SER A 300 18.77 36.35 16.58
C SER A 300 17.40 37.05 16.53
N SER A 301 17.26 38.11 15.74
CA SER A 301 15.98 38.82 15.59
C SER A 301 15.02 38.02 14.71
N VAL A 302 13.90 37.55 15.28
CA VAL A 302 12.84 36.88 14.56
C VAL A 302 11.82 37.83 13.91
N GLU A 303 11.90 39.11 14.24
CA GLU A 303 11.01 40.18 13.75
C GLU A 303 11.52 40.83 12.45
N ALA A 304 12.80 40.59 12.09
CA ALA A 304 13.40 41.18 10.91
C ALA A 304 12.79 40.66 9.61
N PHE A 305 12.75 41.46 8.58
CA PHE A 305 12.29 41.06 7.26
C PHE A 305 13.07 39.87 6.74
N THR A 306 12.38 38.96 6.07
CA THR A 306 12.97 37.75 5.46
C THR A 306 13.02 37.81 3.95
N ASP A 307 12.42 38.83 3.36
CA ASP A 307 12.45 39.12 1.94
C ASP A 307 13.08 40.51 1.75
N ILE A 308 14.23 40.52 1.10
CA ILE A 308 15.02 41.73 0.89
C ILE A 308 14.33 42.74 -0.04
N GLN A 309 13.49 42.26 -0.98
CA GLN A 309 12.77 43.14 -1.89
C GLN A 309 11.75 44.01 -1.16
N THR A 310 11.24 43.55 -0.03
CA THR A 310 10.20 44.26 0.73
C THR A 310 10.73 45.50 1.47
N VAL A 311 12.04 45.66 1.57
CA VAL A 311 12.67 46.82 2.26
C VAL A 311 13.25 47.85 1.29
N TYR A 312 13.38 47.54 0.01
CA TYR A 312 13.88 48.51 -0.96
C TYR A 312 12.92 49.71 -1.09
N ASP A 313 13.49 50.88 -1.28
CA ASP A 313 12.81 52.16 -1.39
C ASP A 313 12.06 52.61 -0.14
N LYS A 314 12.05 51.79 0.94
CA LYS A 314 11.54 52.22 2.24
C LYS A 314 12.52 53.17 2.94
N LYS A 315 11.99 54.14 3.68
CA LYS A 315 12.81 55.05 4.47
C LYS A 315 13.01 54.54 5.89
N LEU A 316 14.24 54.68 6.38
CA LEU A 316 14.56 54.40 7.78
C LEU A 316 13.94 55.45 8.72
N ILE A 317 13.22 55.01 9.71
CA ILE A 317 12.66 55.83 10.79
C ILE A 317 13.76 56.23 11.78
N SER A 318 14.70 55.29 12.04
CA SER A 318 15.83 55.49 12.96
C SER A 318 17.14 55.07 12.31
N SER A 319 18.29 55.55 12.83
CA SER A 319 19.60 55.10 12.37
C SER A 319 19.86 53.68 12.81
N LEU A 320 20.43 52.87 11.91
CA LEU A 320 20.81 51.48 12.16
C LEU A 320 22.32 51.31 12.01
N HIS A 321 22.93 50.53 12.91
CA HIS A 321 24.36 50.20 12.80
C HIS A 321 24.56 49.07 11.78
N GLU A 322 25.81 48.90 11.33
CA GLU A 322 26.23 47.76 10.53
C GLU A 322 25.78 46.43 11.18
N ASN A 323 25.31 45.49 10.34
CA ASN A 323 24.74 44.19 10.73
C ASN A 323 23.49 44.25 11.63
N ALA A 324 22.84 45.43 11.73
CA ALA A 324 21.58 45.53 12.44
C ALA A 324 20.44 44.87 11.64
N PRO A 325 19.57 44.06 12.28
CA PRO A 325 18.38 43.50 11.64
C PRO A 325 17.41 44.65 11.30
N VAL A 326 16.82 44.59 10.10
CA VAL A 326 15.80 45.55 9.66
C VAL A 326 14.43 44.95 9.94
N THR A 327 13.67 45.59 10.81
CA THR A 327 12.33 45.20 11.24
C THR A 327 11.25 46.12 10.66
N LYS A 328 9.98 45.74 10.82
CA LYS A 328 8.85 46.62 10.43
C LYS A 328 8.83 47.95 11.19
N GLY A 329 9.36 47.98 12.41
CA GLY A 329 9.45 49.20 13.21
C GLY A 329 10.56 50.17 12.78
N ASP A 330 11.48 49.72 11.91
CA ASP A 330 12.63 50.53 11.48
C ASP A 330 12.38 51.28 10.16
N VAL A 331 11.29 50.97 9.46
CA VAL A 331 11.02 51.49 8.10
C VAL A 331 9.58 51.95 7.93
N GLU A 332 9.39 52.96 7.07
CA GLU A 332 8.10 53.47 6.59
C GLU A 332 7.93 53.38 5.08
#